data_3cdc1531cc06ad070ca4d26dbcdda624
#
_entry.id   3cdc1531cc06ad070ca4d26dbcdda624
#
_cell.length_a   1.000
_cell.length_b   1.000
_cell.length_c   1.000
_cell.angle_alpha   90.00
_cell.angle_beta   90.00
_cell.angle_gamma   90.00
#
_symmetry.space_group_name_H-M   'P 1'
#
loop_
_entity.id
_entity.type
_entity.pdbx_description
1 polymer ?
#
loop_
_entity_poly.entity_id
_entity_poly.type
_entity_poly.pdbx_seq_one_letter_code
_entity_poly.pdbx_strand_id
1 'polypeptide(L)'
;MAWYKKNESPAKIPPTKALWQVCPRCGSYIPKDEWKKNNAICPECNYHGRLGARQRIAQLADEGSFKEVFRAVSYSDHLDFHDASGAYKTKIDAVIAKSGEIGRAHV
;
A
#
# COMPACT_ATOMS: atom_id res chain seq x y z
N MET A 1 33.86 31.16 -27.84
CA MET A 1 32.45 31.60 -27.63
C MET A 1 31.55 30.39 -27.61
N ALA A 2 30.97 30.05 -26.45
CA ALA A 2 29.99 28.98 -26.36
C ALA A 2 28.61 29.55 -26.73
N TRP A 3 28.11 29.23 -27.91
CA TRP A 3 26.83 29.72 -28.44
C TRP A 3 25.64 28.86 -27.99
N TYR A 4 25.86 27.79 -27.18
CA TYR A 4 24.83 26.94 -26.64
C TYR A 4 24.83 27.00 -25.13
N LYS A 5 23.82 27.64 -24.54
CA LYS A 5 23.49 27.50 -23.12
C LYS A 5 22.50 26.34 -23.00
N LYS A 6 22.98 25.21 -22.49
CA LYS A 6 22.12 24.08 -22.10
C LYS A 6 21.14 24.58 -21.06
N ASN A 7 19.87 24.74 -21.42
CA ASN A 7 18.81 25.01 -20.45
C ASN A 7 18.66 23.76 -19.59
N GLU A 8 19.33 23.77 -18.46
CA GLU A 8 19.12 22.79 -17.41
C GLU A 8 17.84 23.14 -16.65
N SER A 9 16.70 22.89 -17.27
CA SER A 9 15.49 22.63 -16.53
C SER A 9 15.47 21.13 -16.32
N PRO A 10 15.77 20.61 -15.12
CA PRO A 10 15.42 19.23 -14.84
C PRO A 10 13.89 19.19 -14.80
N ALA A 11 13.27 18.85 -15.90
CA ALA A 11 11.93 18.29 -15.85
C ALA A 11 12.08 17.09 -14.89
N LYS A 12 11.62 17.23 -13.66
CA LYS A 12 11.41 16.12 -12.75
C LYS A 12 10.38 15.22 -13.40
N ILE A 13 10.85 14.36 -14.31
CA ILE A 13 10.07 13.24 -14.78
C ILE A 13 9.81 12.43 -13.53
N PRO A 14 8.56 12.35 -13.04
CA PRO A 14 8.27 11.51 -11.89
C PRO A 14 8.79 10.12 -12.24
N PRO A 15 9.44 9.42 -11.30
CA PRO A 15 10.00 8.11 -11.58
C PRO A 15 8.88 7.26 -12.16
N THR A 16 9.09 6.72 -13.35
CA THR A 16 8.11 5.92 -14.10
C THR A 16 7.47 4.81 -13.25
N LYS A 17 8.19 4.34 -12.24
CA LYS A 17 7.69 3.43 -11.19
C LYS A 17 6.50 3.98 -10.37
N ALA A 18 6.29 5.29 -10.33
CA ALA A 18 5.16 5.88 -9.59
C ALA A 18 3.81 5.67 -10.28
N LEU A 19 3.80 5.59 -11.61
CA LEU A 19 2.58 5.47 -12.42
C LEU A 19 2.20 4.04 -12.79
N TRP A 20 3.16 3.12 -12.74
CA TRP A 20 3.00 1.74 -13.18
C TRP A 20 3.12 0.74 -12.04
N GLN A 21 2.32 -0.30 -12.11
CA GLN A 21 2.41 -1.49 -11.27
C GLN A 21 2.93 -2.65 -12.12
N VAL A 22 3.95 -3.35 -11.62
CA VAL A 22 4.46 -4.56 -12.26
C VAL A 22 3.77 -5.77 -11.66
N CYS A 23 3.21 -6.62 -12.50
CA CYS A 23 2.64 -7.87 -12.03
C CYS A 23 3.76 -8.83 -11.60
N PRO A 24 3.74 -9.38 -10.37
CA PRO A 24 4.80 -10.28 -9.90
C PRO A 24 4.80 -11.65 -10.59
N ARG A 25 3.71 -12.02 -11.27
CA ARG A 25 3.59 -13.32 -11.95
C ARG A 25 4.01 -13.26 -13.40
N CYS A 26 3.52 -12.30 -14.18
CA CYS A 26 3.80 -12.21 -15.61
C CYS A 26 4.78 -11.10 -16.00
N GLY A 27 5.14 -10.20 -15.07
CA GLY A 27 6.04 -9.09 -15.33
C GLY A 27 5.45 -7.94 -16.15
N SER A 28 4.16 -7.99 -16.51
CA SER A 28 3.49 -6.94 -17.28
C SER A 28 3.41 -5.63 -16.51
N TYR A 29 3.60 -4.53 -17.22
CA TYR A 29 3.46 -3.18 -16.69
C TYR A 29 2.01 -2.71 -16.88
N ILE A 30 1.33 -2.42 -15.78
CA ILE A 30 -0.07 -2.03 -15.77
C ILE A 30 -0.18 -0.65 -15.12
N PRO A 31 -0.94 0.29 -15.70
CA PRO A 31 -1.21 1.57 -15.04
C PRO A 31 -1.83 1.35 -13.66
N LYS A 32 -1.38 2.08 -12.65
CA LYS A 32 -1.90 1.92 -11.27
C LYS A 32 -3.40 2.19 -11.17
N ASP A 33 -3.93 3.07 -12.01
CA ASP A 33 -5.36 3.38 -12.03
C ASP A 33 -6.16 2.20 -12.57
N GLU A 34 -5.67 1.53 -13.59
CA GLU A 34 -6.26 0.31 -14.14
C GLU A 34 -6.15 -0.85 -13.15
N TRP A 35 -4.99 -1.01 -12.51
CA TRP A 35 -4.80 -1.99 -11.45
C TRP A 35 -5.81 -1.82 -10.30
N LYS A 36 -6.06 -0.57 -9.87
CA LYS A 36 -7.06 -0.27 -8.84
C LYS A 36 -8.50 -0.55 -9.32
N LYS A 37 -8.85 -0.15 -10.57
CA LYS A 37 -10.16 -0.41 -11.15
C LYS A 37 -10.45 -1.91 -11.27
N ASN A 38 -9.44 -2.70 -11.61
CA ASN A 38 -9.52 -4.16 -11.70
C ASN A 38 -9.36 -4.86 -10.34
N ASN A 39 -9.51 -4.14 -9.23
CA ASN A 39 -9.44 -4.75 -7.90
C ASN A 39 -8.13 -5.50 -7.61
N ALA A 40 -7.01 -4.96 -8.09
CA ALA A 40 -5.68 -5.56 -8.02
C ALA A 40 -5.57 -6.92 -8.73
N ILE A 41 -6.39 -7.16 -9.76
CA ILE A 41 -6.30 -8.35 -10.62
C ILE A 41 -5.57 -7.97 -11.90
N CYS A 42 -4.55 -8.74 -12.25
CA CYS A 42 -3.81 -8.55 -13.49
C CYS A 42 -4.70 -8.90 -14.71
N PRO A 43 -4.87 -8.00 -15.69
CA PRO A 43 -5.67 -8.29 -16.87
C PRO A 43 -5.04 -9.36 -17.78
N GLU A 44 -3.70 -9.50 -17.74
CA GLU A 44 -2.98 -10.42 -18.63
C GLU A 44 -2.97 -11.87 -18.12
N CYS A 45 -2.74 -12.08 -16.83
CA CYS A 45 -2.57 -13.42 -16.26
C CYS A 45 -3.54 -13.78 -15.14
N ASN A 46 -4.51 -12.91 -14.83
CA ASN A 46 -5.47 -13.07 -13.75
C ASN A 46 -4.83 -13.26 -12.36
N TYR A 47 -3.60 -12.79 -12.18
CA TYR A 47 -2.98 -12.81 -10.86
C TYR A 47 -3.70 -11.85 -9.92
N HIS A 48 -4.07 -12.34 -8.74
CA HIS A 48 -4.72 -11.55 -7.69
C HIS A 48 -3.65 -10.92 -6.78
N GLY A 49 -3.52 -9.61 -6.85
CA GLY A 49 -2.68 -8.82 -5.95
C GLY A 49 -3.30 -8.66 -4.57
N ARG A 50 -2.52 -8.12 -3.63
CA ARG A 50 -3.00 -7.82 -2.29
C ARG A 50 -3.86 -6.56 -2.30
N LEU A 51 -5.01 -6.63 -1.61
CA LEU A 51 -5.89 -5.50 -1.34
C LEU A 51 -5.79 -5.13 0.15
N GLY A 52 -5.77 -3.83 0.44
CA GLY A 52 -5.92 -3.34 1.80
C GLY A 52 -7.32 -3.61 2.35
N ALA A 53 -7.44 -3.69 3.69
CA ALA A 53 -8.73 -3.97 4.36
C ALA A 53 -9.83 -2.98 3.95
N ARG A 54 -9.52 -1.69 3.91
CA ARG A 54 -10.50 -0.66 3.52
C ARG A 54 -10.94 -0.76 2.07
N GLN A 55 -10.04 -1.14 1.16
CA GLN A 55 -10.40 -1.40 -0.24
C GLN A 55 -11.33 -2.60 -0.36
N ARG A 56 -11.07 -3.66 0.42
CA ARG A 56 -11.93 -4.85 0.43
C ARG A 56 -13.31 -4.52 0.99
N ILE A 57 -13.39 -3.74 2.06
CA ILE A 57 -14.66 -3.27 2.62
C ILE A 57 -15.45 -2.47 1.59
N ALA A 58 -14.80 -1.54 0.88
CA ALA A 58 -15.44 -0.75 -0.16
C ALA A 58 -15.97 -1.58 -1.34
N GLN A 59 -15.41 -2.77 -1.57
CA GLN A 59 -15.92 -3.70 -2.60
C GLN A 59 -17.15 -4.51 -2.14
N LEU A 60 -17.20 -4.83 -0.85
CA LEU A 60 -18.19 -5.77 -0.32
C LEU A 60 -19.41 -5.08 0.31
N ALA A 61 -19.22 -3.89 0.86
CA ALA A 61 -20.27 -3.15 1.54
C ALA A 61 -20.94 -2.17 0.57
N ASP A 62 -22.25 -2.05 0.67
CA ASP A 62 -23.02 -1.01 -0.01
C ASP A 62 -22.63 0.37 0.53
N GLU A 63 -22.77 1.40 -0.30
CA GLU A 63 -22.44 2.77 0.07
C GLU A 63 -23.20 3.19 1.33
N GLY A 64 -22.45 3.62 2.35
CA GLY A 64 -23.00 4.05 3.64
C GLY A 64 -23.46 2.93 4.59
N SER A 65 -23.42 1.66 4.18
CA SER A 65 -23.84 0.52 5.03
C SER A 65 -22.76 0.10 6.03
N PHE A 66 -21.50 0.39 5.76
CA PHE A 66 -20.39 0.00 6.63
C PHE A 66 -20.29 0.87 7.88
N LYS A 67 -20.31 0.24 9.05
CA LYS A 67 -20.10 0.89 10.34
C LYS A 67 -18.96 0.23 11.09
N GLU A 68 -17.88 0.97 11.31
CA GLU A 68 -16.74 0.50 12.10
C GLU A 68 -17.07 0.57 13.60
N VAL A 69 -16.93 -0.55 14.29
CA VAL A 69 -17.11 -0.66 15.76
C VAL A 69 -15.76 -0.89 16.44
N PHE A 70 -15.69 -0.58 17.73
CA PHE A 70 -14.46 -0.74 18.54
C PHE A 70 -13.24 0.02 18.02
N ARG A 71 -13.47 1.20 17.47
CA ARG A 71 -12.44 2.07 16.90
C ARG A 71 -11.38 2.50 17.91
N ALA A 72 -11.77 2.61 19.17
CA ALA A 72 -10.89 3.01 20.27
C ALA A 72 -9.99 1.89 20.79
N VAL A 73 -10.20 0.65 20.34
CA VAL A 73 -9.34 -0.46 20.75
C VAL A 73 -8.00 -0.35 20.02
N SER A 74 -6.96 -0.12 20.78
CA SER A 74 -5.58 -0.05 20.30
C SER A 74 -4.74 -1.19 20.88
N TYR A 75 -3.63 -1.48 20.21
CA TYR A 75 -2.64 -2.41 20.74
C TYR A 75 -2.01 -1.83 22.02
N SER A 76 -1.86 -2.68 23.02
CA SER A 76 -1.15 -2.39 24.27
C SER A 76 -0.17 -3.53 24.58
N ASP A 77 1.11 -3.20 24.69
CA ASP A 77 2.14 -4.17 25.07
C ASP A 77 2.25 -4.24 26.60
N HIS A 78 1.51 -5.18 27.18
CA HIS A 78 1.51 -5.39 28.64
C HIS A 78 2.74 -6.15 29.13
N LEU A 79 3.45 -6.86 28.24
CA LEU A 79 4.57 -7.71 28.58
C LEU A 79 5.92 -7.01 28.40
N ASP A 80 5.92 -5.84 27.75
CA ASP A 80 7.14 -5.15 27.31
C ASP A 80 8.11 -6.11 26.61
N PHE A 81 7.56 -6.86 25.65
CA PHE A 81 8.25 -7.96 25.00
C PHE A 81 9.40 -7.49 24.12
N HIS A 82 10.57 -8.09 24.32
CA HIS A 82 11.77 -7.86 23.53
C HIS A 82 12.28 -9.18 22.98
N ASP A 83 12.65 -9.20 21.70
CA ASP A 83 13.35 -10.32 21.07
C ASP A 83 14.79 -9.91 20.67
N ALA A 84 15.53 -10.84 20.04
CA ALA A 84 16.89 -10.59 19.58
C ALA A 84 17.01 -9.42 18.57
N SER A 85 15.91 -9.02 17.93
CA SER A 85 15.84 -7.93 16.94
C SER A 85 15.30 -6.62 17.51
N GLY A 86 14.92 -6.57 18.81
CA GLY A 86 14.45 -5.37 19.50
C GLY A 86 13.06 -5.48 20.11
N ALA A 87 12.49 -4.34 20.49
CA ALA A 87 11.17 -4.27 21.13
C ALA A 87 10.06 -4.64 20.14
N TYR A 88 9.12 -5.47 20.56
CA TYR A 88 7.96 -5.87 19.75
C TYR A 88 7.07 -4.69 19.37
N LYS A 89 6.95 -3.70 20.25
CA LYS A 89 6.22 -2.46 20.00
C LYS A 89 6.72 -1.75 18.74
N THR A 90 8.03 -1.66 18.54
CA THR A 90 8.61 -1.02 17.34
C THR A 90 8.19 -1.74 16.05
N LYS A 91 8.08 -3.07 16.09
CA LYS A 91 7.61 -3.87 14.95
C LYS A 91 6.13 -3.61 14.64
N ILE A 92 5.30 -3.54 15.67
CA ILE A 92 3.87 -3.23 15.51
C ILE A 92 3.68 -1.81 14.96
N ASP A 93 4.39 -0.82 15.49
CA ASP A 93 4.32 0.56 15.01
C ASP A 93 4.71 0.67 13.52
N ALA A 94 5.74 -0.07 13.09
CA ALA A 94 6.16 -0.13 11.69
C ALA A 94 5.08 -0.78 10.79
N VAL A 95 4.41 -1.82 11.26
CA VAL A 95 3.31 -2.48 10.52
C VAL A 95 2.10 -1.55 10.42
N ILE A 96 1.73 -0.87 11.49
CA ILE A 96 0.64 0.11 11.52
C ILE A 96 0.93 1.26 10.54
N ALA A 97 2.14 1.81 10.56
CA ALA A 97 2.56 2.87 9.65
C ALA A 97 2.49 2.44 8.18
N LYS A 98 2.79 1.18 7.88
CA LYS A 98 2.78 0.63 6.52
C LYS A 98 1.37 0.27 6.02
N SER A 99 0.54 -0.30 6.88
CA SER A 99 -0.79 -0.79 6.52
C SER A 99 -1.91 0.21 6.75
N GLY A 100 -1.71 1.18 7.65
CA GLY A 100 -2.77 2.08 8.13
C GLY A 100 -3.78 1.40 9.05
N GLU A 101 -3.56 0.14 9.42
CA GLU A 101 -4.45 -0.64 10.29
C GLU A 101 -3.82 -0.87 11.66
N ILE A 102 -4.65 -0.97 12.70
CA ILE A 102 -4.20 -1.08 14.09
C ILE A 102 -3.84 -2.51 14.53
N GLY A 103 -3.50 -3.39 13.60
CA GLY A 103 -3.00 -4.73 13.87
C GLY A 103 -4.04 -5.79 14.22
N ARG A 104 -5.32 -5.45 14.33
CA ARG A 104 -6.39 -6.42 14.60
C ARG A 104 -6.92 -7.15 13.35
N ALA A 105 -6.41 -6.80 12.19
CA ALA A 105 -6.75 -7.45 10.92
C ALA A 105 -5.97 -8.75 10.67
N HIS A 106 -5.26 -9.25 11.68
CA HIS A 106 -4.48 -10.49 11.60
C HIS A 106 -5.11 -11.64 12.41
N VAL A 107 -6.42 -11.63 12.57
CA VAL A 107 -7.14 -12.77 13.14
C VAL A 107 -7.69 -13.63 12.03
#